data_27fa4ccfbae0b3e1f473c0a26d6cdfc0
#
_entry.id   27fa4ccfbae0b3e1f473c0a26d6cdfc0
#
_cell.length_a   1.000
_cell.length_b   1.000
_cell.length_c   1.000
_cell.angle_alpha   90.00
_cell.angle_beta   90.00
_cell.angle_gamma   90.00
#
_symmetry.space_group_name_H-M   'P 1'
#
loop_
_entity.id
_entity.type
_entity.pdbx_description
1 polymer ?
#
loop_
_entity_poly.entity_id
_entity_poly.type
_entity_poly.pdbx_seq_one_letter_code
_entity_poly.pdbx_strand_id
1 'polypeptide(L)'
;RPDMLTAMVSVDLPLFRADRQNREVAAARAEAQGLHEMHTDHQREMRAMLAEAWGVVQRTGELEGFFEPELLPLADQSVQAALLGYRSNRAMVDEVVAARRAALDANLKHLRLAAERAQAQYDMDYLVGEAP
;
A
#
# COMPACT_ATOMS: atom_id res chain seq x y z
N ARG A 1 -26.57 -79.68 17.00
CA ARG A 1 -26.78 -78.20 17.18
C ARG A 1 -26.82 -77.59 15.83
N PRO A 2 -27.93 -76.96 15.41
CA PRO A 2 -27.92 -76.24 14.17
C PRO A 2 -27.12 -74.94 14.31
N ASP A 3 -26.16 -74.70 13.46
CA ASP A 3 -25.41 -73.45 13.41
C ASP A 3 -26.32 -72.38 12.79
N MET A 4 -26.67 -71.39 13.59
CA MET A 4 -27.42 -70.23 13.11
C MET A 4 -26.50 -69.21 12.50
N LEU A 5 -26.57 -69.01 11.19
CA LEU A 5 -25.92 -67.94 10.44
C LEU A 5 -26.89 -66.77 10.28
N THR A 6 -26.55 -65.65 10.89
CA THR A 6 -27.34 -64.42 10.74
C THR A 6 -26.57 -63.44 9.88
N ALA A 7 -27.11 -63.05 8.73
CA ALA A 7 -26.60 -61.97 7.89
C ALA A 7 -27.51 -60.74 8.04
N MET A 8 -26.91 -59.59 8.43
CA MET A 8 -27.63 -58.33 8.56
C MET A 8 -27.16 -57.40 7.42
N VAL A 9 -28.09 -56.94 6.61
CA VAL A 9 -27.84 -55.89 5.59
C VAL A 9 -28.56 -54.63 6.05
N SER A 10 -27.79 -53.60 6.37
CA SER A 10 -28.30 -52.28 6.73
C SER A 10 -28.25 -51.36 5.48
N VAL A 11 -29.39 -50.87 5.08
CA VAL A 11 -29.52 -49.93 3.95
C VAL A 11 -30.05 -48.62 4.49
N ASP A 12 -29.21 -47.57 4.49
CA ASP A 12 -29.62 -46.22 4.85
C ASP A 12 -30.46 -45.63 3.71
N LEU A 13 -31.79 -45.68 3.82
CA LEU A 13 -32.72 -45.01 2.90
C LEU A 13 -32.92 -43.55 3.33
N PRO A 14 -32.50 -42.57 2.54
CA PRO A 14 -32.69 -41.14 2.86
C PRO A 14 -34.14 -40.71 2.62
N LEU A 15 -35.03 -41.08 3.55
CA LEU A 15 -36.51 -40.85 3.44
C LEU A 15 -36.91 -39.38 3.68
N PHE A 16 -36.03 -38.54 4.25
CA PHE A 16 -36.29 -37.14 4.56
C PHE A 16 -35.23 -36.19 3.96
N ARG A 17 -34.94 -36.34 2.67
CA ARG A 17 -33.94 -35.48 1.94
C ARG A 17 -34.27 -33.99 2.02
N ALA A 18 -35.54 -33.61 2.11
CA ALA A 18 -35.95 -32.22 2.14
C ALA A 18 -35.53 -31.48 3.44
N ASP A 19 -35.52 -32.19 4.59
CA ASP A 19 -35.35 -31.52 5.87
C ASP A 19 -33.89 -31.43 6.36
N ARG A 20 -33.03 -32.33 5.98
CA ARG A 20 -31.62 -32.34 6.41
C ARG A 20 -30.64 -32.15 5.28
N GLN A 21 -30.61 -33.06 4.32
CA GLN A 21 -29.61 -33.05 3.23
C GLN A 21 -29.73 -31.82 2.32
N ASN A 22 -30.93 -31.38 1.97
CA ASN A 22 -31.13 -30.19 1.18
C ASN A 22 -30.72 -28.91 1.93
N ARG A 23 -30.91 -28.85 3.25
CA ARG A 23 -30.42 -27.75 4.09
C ARG A 23 -28.90 -27.73 4.20
N GLU A 24 -28.26 -28.90 4.38
CA GLU A 24 -26.81 -29.03 4.39
C GLU A 24 -26.20 -28.59 3.04
N VAL A 25 -26.78 -29.02 1.91
CA VAL A 25 -26.35 -28.58 0.58
C VAL A 25 -26.58 -27.08 0.38
N ALA A 26 -27.68 -26.53 0.85
CA ALA A 26 -27.96 -25.09 0.76
C ALA A 26 -26.97 -24.28 1.62
N ALA A 27 -26.65 -24.76 2.82
CA ALA A 27 -25.66 -24.13 3.70
C ALA A 27 -24.26 -24.15 3.06
N ALA A 28 -23.82 -25.29 2.54
CA ALA A 28 -22.52 -25.40 1.85
C ALA A 28 -22.44 -24.51 0.59
N ARG A 29 -23.54 -24.35 -0.15
CA ARG A 29 -23.58 -23.42 -1.29
C ARG A 29 -23.50 -21.96 -0.85
N ALA A 30 -24.21 -21.59 0.22
CA ALA A 30 -24.14 -20.23 0.78
C ALA A 30 -22.75 -19.92 1.31
N GLU A 31 -22.09 -20.88 1.96
CA GLU A 31 -20.69 -20.73 2.40
C GLU A 31 -19.73 -20.58 1.23
N ALA A 32 -19.83 -21.40 0.19
CA ALA A 32 -19.03 -21.31 -1.01
C ALA A 32 -19.23 -19.95 -1.73
N GLN A 33 -20.47 -19.45 -1.79
CA GLN A 33 -20.77 -18.14 -2.32
C GLN A 33 -20.14 -17.02 -1.47
N GLY A 34 -20.27 -17.13 -0.13
CA GLY A 34 -19.62 -16.17 0.78
C GLY A 34 -18.11 -16.09 0.59
N LEU A 35 -17.44 -17.24 0.45
CA LEU A 35 -16.00 -17.30 0.17
C LEU A 35 -15.66 -16.67 -1.20
N HIS A 36 -16.49 -16.86 -2.22
CA HIS A 36 -16.30 -16.24 -3.51
C HIS A 36 -16.43 -14.72 -3.46
N GLU A 37 -17.42 -14.20 -2.74
CA GLU A 37 -17.57 -12.75 -2.52
C GLU A 37 -16.39 -12.16 -1.74
N MET A 38 -15.95 -12.84 -0.67
CA MET A 38 -14.76 -12.44 0.08
C MET A 38 -13.51 -12.38 -0.80
N HIS A 39 -13.32 -13.37 -1.67
CA HIS A 39 -12.20 -13.36 -2.62
C HIS A 39 -12.29 -12.19 -3.60
N THR A 40 -13.48 -11.91 -4.09
CA THR A 40 -13.73 -10.78 -5.00
C THR A 40 -13.45 -9.44 -4.31
N ASP A 41 -13.89 -9.29 -3.07
CA ASP A 41 -13.63 -8.07 -2.28
C ASP A 41 -12.14 -7.90 -1.98
N HIS A 42 -11.45 -8.99 -1.62
CA HIS A 42 -10.01 -8.95 -1.42
C HIS A 42 -9.25 -8.51 -2.70
N GLN A 43 -9.68 -9.01 -3.87
CA GLN A 43 -9.09 -8.55 -5.14
C GLN A 43 -9.34 -7.06 -5.41
N ARG A 44 -10.51 -6.54 -5.04
CA ARG A 44 -10.81 -5.09 -5.16
C ARG A 44 -9.93 -4.27 -4.23
N GLU A 45 -9.77 -4.72 -3.00
CA GLU A 45 -8.90 -4.09 -2.01
C GLU A 45 -7.44 -4.04 -2.47
N MET A 46 -6.89 -5.16 -2.96
CA MET A 46 -5.54 -5.22 -3.50
C MET A 46 -5.34 -4.25 -4.68
N ARG A 47 -6.31 -4.16 -5.58
CA ARG A 47 -6.27 -3.21 -6.69
C ARG A 47 -6.32 -1.75 -6.23
N ALA A 48 -7.10 -1.46 -5.20
CA ALA A 48 -7.17 -0.11 -4.62
C ALA A 48 -5.83 0.28 -3.98
N MET A 49 -5.22 -0.62 -3.21
CA MET A 49 -3.90 -0.40 -2.60
C MET A 49 -2.82 -0.18 -3.67
N LEU A 50 -2.83 -0.97 -4.75
CA LEU A 50 -1.90 -0.80 -5.86
C LEU A 50 -2.08 0.55 -6.57
N ALA A 51 -3.32 0.97 -6.80
CA ALA A 51 -3.62 2.26 -7.41
C ALA A 51 -3.19 3.44 -6.51
N GLU A 52 -3.34 3.31 -5.20
CA GLU A 52 -2.86 4.29 -4.22
C GLU A 52 -1.34 4.40 -4.25
N ALA A 53 -0.63 3.28 -4.13
CA ALA A 53 0.83 3.23 -4.18
C ALA A 53 1.37 3.81 -5.50
N TRP A 54 0.75 3.45 -6.63
CA TRP A 54 1.08 4.04 -7.93
C TRP A 54 0.89 5.56 -7.95
N GLY A 55 -0.22 6.06 -7.40
CA GLY A 55 -0.49 7.50 -7.29
C GLY A 55 0.58 8.23 -6.46
N VAL A 56 1.07 7.60 -5.39
CA VAL A 56 2.19 8.14 -4.59
C VAL A 56 3.46 8.20 -5.42
N VAL A 57 3.84 7.14 -6.11
CA VAL A 57 5.05 7.09 -6.96
C VAL A 57 5.03 8.18 -8.04
N GLN A 58 3.88 8.37 -8.70
CA GLN A 58 3.74 9.41 -9.72
C GLN A 58 3.88 10.81 -9.13
N ARG A 59 3.12 11.12 -8.09
CA ARG A 59 3.15 12.43 -7.44
C ARG A 59 4.51 12.78 -6.87
N THR A 60 5.15 11.84 -6.18
CA THR A 60 6.49 12.06 -5.61
C THR A 60 7.54 12.22 -6.69
N GLY A 61 7.46 11.47 -7.80
CA GLY A 61 8.35 11.60 -8.94
C GLY A 61 8.23 12.96 -9.64
N GLU A 62 7.02 13.49 -9.81
CA GLU A 62 6.80 14.84 -10.35
C GLU A 62 7.39 15.92 -9.43
N LEU A 63 7.22 15.77 -8.11
CA LEU A 63 7.78 16.70 -7.14
C LEU A 63 9.31 16.63 -7.10
N GLU A 64 9.92 15.46 -7.12
CA GLU A 64 11.38 15.29 -7.21
C GLU A 64 11.94 15.96 -8.47
N GLY A 65 11.26 15.78 -9.61
CA GLY A 65 11.62 16.41 -10.88
C GLY A 65 11.59 17.95 -10.84
N PHE A 66 10.90 18.54 -9.88
CA PHE A 66 10.93 19.98 -9.59
C PHE A 66 11.97 20.35 -8.53
N PHE A 67 12.09 19.55 -7.49
CA PHE A 67 13.00 19.85 -6.37
C PHE A 67 14.46 19.86 -6.78
N GLU A 68 14.92 18.82 -7.49
CA GLU A 68 16.33 18.67 -7.85
C GLU A 68 16.86 19.76 -8.80
N PRO A 69 16.21 20.04 -9.95
CA PRO A 69 16.75 20.99 -10.92
C PRO A 69 16.47 22.45 -10.57
N GLU A 70 15.42 22.74 -9.81
CA GLU A 70 14.98 24.12 -9.60
C GLU A 70 15.05 24.56 -8.14
N LEU A 71 14.42 23.85 -7.22
CA LEU A 71 14.23 24.34 -5.87
C LEU A 71 15.52 24.27 -5.02
N LEU A 72 16.26 23.16 -5.10
CA LEU A 72 17.51 23.01 -4.34
C LEU A 72 18.59 24.01 -4.80
N PRO A 73 18.85 24.19 -6.10
CA PRO A 73 19.78 25.23 -6.58
C PRO A 73 19.35 26.64 -6.20
N LEU A 74 18.05 26.95 -6.26
CA LEU A 74 17.52 28.26 -5.86
C LEU A 74 17.73 28.52 -4.36
N ALA A 75 17.51 27.51 -3.52
CA ALA A 75 17.74 27.58 -2.08
C ALA A 75 19.24 27.86 -1.77
N ASP A 76 20.16 27.17 -2.46
CA ASP A 76 21.59 27.40 -2.32
C ASP A 76 22.01 28.79 -2.80
N GLN A 77 21.48 29.25 -3.93
CA GLN A 77 21.69 30.61 -4.44
C GLN A 77 21.22 31.67 -3.43
N SER A 78 20.07 31.44 -2.78
CA SER A 78 19.53 32.32 -1.74
C SER A 78 20.50 32.41 -0.54
N VAL A 79 21.08 31.30 -0.11
CA VAL A 79 22.10 31.27 0.96
C VAL A 79 23.34 32.09 0.54
N GLN A 80 23.82 31.90 -0.69
CA GLN A 80 24.99 32.64 -1.19
C GLN A 80 24.72 34.15 -1.27
N ALA A 81 23.54 34.55 -1.76
CA ALA A 81 23.13 35.95 -1.84
C ALA A 81 23.06 36.59 -0.43
N ALA A 82 22.47 35.90 0.55
CA ALA A 82 22.41 36.37 1.94
C ALA A 82 23.81 36.52 2.56
N LEU A 83 24.72 35.58 2.30
CA LEU A 83 26.13 35.66 2.76
C LEU A 83 26.87 36.83 2.13
N LEU A 84 26.70 37.07 0.84
CA LEU A 84 27.31 38.22 0.15
C LEU A 84 26.74 39.55 0.67
N GLY A 85 25.41 39.61 0.91
CA GLY A 85 24.77 40.78 1.55
C GLY A 85 25.33 41.06 2.92
N TYR A 86 25.49 40.03 3.75
CA TYR A 86 26.08 40.16 5.07
C TYR A 86 27.55 40.67 5.02
N ARG A 87 28.38 40.06 4.16
CA ARG A 87 29.81 40.48 3.99
C ARG A 87 29.95 41.92 3.51
N SER A 88 28.97 42.41 2.74
CA SER A 88 28.92 43.79 2.25
C SER A 88 28.18 44.76 3.18
N ASN A 89 27.86 44.38 4.41
CA ASN A 89 27.08 45.14 5.39
C ASN A 89 25.71 45.60 4.92
N ARG A 90 25.07 44.82 3.98
CA ARG A 90 23.74 45.11 3.41
C ARG A 90 22.65 44.21 3.93
N ALA A 91 23.00 43.11 4.62
CA ALA A 91 22.10 42.15 5.20
C ALA A 91 22.49 41.86 6.66
N MET A 92 21.51 41.49 7.49
CA MET A 92 21.74 41.10 8.87
C MET A 92 22.04 39.59 8.99
N VAL A 93 22.65 39.20 10.09
CA VAL A 93 22.92 37.76 10.38
C VAL A 93 21.67 36.91 10.37
N ASP A 94 20.54 37.45 10.81
CA ASP A 94 19.27 36.76 10.87
C ASP A 94 18.78 36.36 9.46
N GLU A 95 19.05 37.15 8.41
CA GLU A 95 18.73 36.84 7.03
C GLU A 95 19.54 35.64 6.52
N VAL A 96 20.82 35.55 6.89
CA VAL A 96 21.69 34.42 6.57
C VAL A 96 21.19 33.14 7.26
N VAL A 97 20.80 33.27 8.55
CA VAL A 97 20.25 32.15 9.29
C VAL A 97 18.92 31.68 8.70
N ALA A 98 18.05 32.63 8.34
CA ALA A 98 16.78 32.31 7.69
C ALA A 98 16.96 31.60 6.34
N ALA A 99 17.87 32.09 5.49
CA ALA A 99 18.18 31.46 4.19
C ALA A 99 18.74 30.04 4.38
N ARG A 100 19.65 29.84 5.35
CA ARG A 100 20.19 28.50 5.65
C ARG A 100 19.12 27.54 6.18
N ARG A 101 18.20 28.00 7.04
CA ARG A 101 17.08 27.19 7.50
C ARG A 101 16.17 26.79 6.34
N ALA A 102 15.83 27.73 5.45
CA ALA A 102 15.01 27.45 4.28
C ALA A 102 15.68 26.41 3.35
N ALA A 103 16.99 26.52 3.12
CA ALA A 103 17.74 25.55 2.33
C ALA A 103 17.77 24.15 3.00
N LEU A 104 17.97 24.11 4.31
CA LEU A 104 17.91 22.85 5.05
C LEU A 104 16.51 22.22 4.99
N ASP A 105 15.46 23.01 5.15
CA ASP A 105 14.06 22.54 5.03
C ASP A 105 13.75 22.00 3.64
N ALA A 106 14.26 22.65 2.58
CA ALA A 106 14.12 22.15 1.21
C ALA A 106 14.80 20.79 1.03
N ASN A 107 16.04 20.63 1.51
CA ASN A 107 16.77 19.36 1.47
C ASN A 107 16.04 18.26 2.26
N LEU A 108 15.54 18.57 3.45
CA LEU A 108 14.77 17.60 4.26
C LEU A 108 13.48 17.18 3.58
N LYS A 109 12.78 18.10 2.91
CA LYS A 109 11.59 17.77 2.14
C LYS A 109 11.90 16.86 0.96
N HIS A 110 12.98 17.16 0.23
CA HIS A 110 13.44 16.31 -0.88
C HIS A 110 13.75 14.88 -0.40
N LEU A 111 14.51 14.73 0.69
CA LEU A 111 14.79 13.41 1.28
C LEU A 111 13.52 12.66 1.72
N ARG A 112 12.53 13.37 2.25
CA ARG A 112 11.25 12.76 2.62
C ARG A 112 10.48 12.28 1.39
N LEU A 113 10.46 13.05 0.31
CA LEU A 113 9.83 12.65 -0.95
C LEU A 113 10.50 11.39 -1.53
N ALA A 114 11.83 11.35 -1.54
CA ALA A 114 12.58 10.17 -1.99
C ALA A 114 12.27 8.92 -1.14
N ALA A 115 12.19 9.08 0.19
CA ALA A 115 11.83 7.99 1.09
C ALA A 115 10.38 7.53 0.88
N GLU A 116 9.43 8.46 0.73
CA GLU A 116 8.01 8.16 0.45
C GLU A 116 7.86 7.40 -0.88
N ARG A 117 8.59 7.84 -1.91
CA ARG A 117 8.59 7.17 -3.21
C ARG A 117 9.16 5.75 -3.12
N ALA A 118 10.30 5.59 -2.45
CA ALA A 118 10.92 4.28 -2.27
C ALA A 118 10.00 3.32 -1.51
N GLN A 119 9.32 3.82 -0.46
CA GLN A 119 8.33 3.05 0.28
C GLN A 119 7.18 2.61 -0.63
N ALA A 120 6.60 3.54 -1.40
CA ALA A 120 5.49 3.22 -2.29
C ALA A 120 5.89 2.24 -3.43
N GLN A 121 7.13 2.32 -3.93
CA GLN A 121 7.67 1.34 -4.88
C GLN A 121 7.77 -0.04 -4.25
N TYR A 122 8.31 -0.13 -3.04
CA TYR A 122 8.38 -1.40 -2.31
C TYR A 122 6.98 -2.00 -2.05
N ASP A 123 6.00 -1.17 -1.67
CA ASP A 123 4.63 -1.62 -1.45
C ASP A 123 4.00 -2.15 -2.75
N MET A 124 4.29 -1.53 -3.91
CA MET A 124 3.87 -2.03 -5.22
C MET A 124 4.51 -3.38 -5.55
N ASP A 125 5.82 -3.51 -5.39
CA ASP A 125 6.56 -4.75 -5.67
C ASP A 125 6.05 -5.90 -4.79
N TYR A 126 5.77 -5.62 -3.52
CA TYR A 126 5.16 -6.58 -2.59
C TYR A 126 3.76 -7.02 -3.05
N LEU A 127 2.89 -6.08 -3.47
CA LEU A 127 1.54 -6.36 -3.93
C LEU A 127 1.51 -7.16 -5.25
N VAL A 128 2.50 -6.97 -6.11
CA VAL A 128 2.66 -7.69 -7.39
C VAL A 128 3.32 -9.05 -7.19
N GLY A 129 3.98 -9.28 -6.04
CA GLY A 129 4.68 -10.52 -5.75
C GLY A 129 6.11 -10.55 -6.30
N GLU A 130 6.67 -9.41 -6.65
CA GLU A 130 8.05 -9.24 -7.11
C GLU A 130 9.01 -8.80 -5.99
N ALA A 131 8.62 -8.99 -4.71
CA ALA A 131 9.49 -8.64 -3.60
C ALA A 131 10.79 -9.47 -3.63
N PRO A 132 11.94 -8.86 -3.36
CA PRO A 132 13.26 -9.49 -3.42
C PRO A 132 13.47 -10.60 -2.37
#